data_90485b72c9207dd511b4a6a9927ba386
#
_entry.id   90485b72c9207dd511b4a6a9927ba386
#
_cell.length_a   1.000
_cell.length_b   1.000
_cell.length_c   1.000
_cell.angle_alpha   90.00
_cell.angle_beta   90.00
_cell.angle_gamma   90.00
#
_symmetry.space_group_name_H-M   'P 1'
#
loop_
_entity.id
_entity.type
_entity.pdbx_description
1 polymer ?
#
loop_
_entity_poly.entity_id
_entity_poly.type
_entity_poly.pdbx_seq_one_letter_code
_entity_poly.pdbx_strand_id
1 'polypeptide(L)'
;MKPLEGIKVVELSTMLAGPMTARILAEWGADVIKVESTNGDAWRDQAGTSLSPKTDIANPNFDMQNLNKRFLSINTRTVDGKQALMKLLETADVFLTNYRVQALEKMGLTYDQLKGAYPKLI
;
A
#
# COMPACT_ATOMS: atom_id res chain seq x y z
N MET A 1 -14.63 -17.97 -8.88
CA MET A 1 -14.72 -17.19 -7.61
C MET A 1 -13.41 -17.35 -6.85
N LYS A 2 -12.77 -16.24 -6.49
CA LYS A 2 -11.54 -16.26 -5.67
C LYS A 2 -11.90 -16.00 -4.19
N PRO A 3 -11.11 -16.50 -3.22
CA PRO A 3 -11.46 -16.41 -1.80
C PRO A 3 -11.72 -15.00 -1.27
N LEU A 4 -11.02 -13.98 -1.81
CA LEU A 4 -11.14 -12.58 -1.40
C LEU A 4 -11.79 -11.69 -2.47
N GLU A 5 -12.55 -12.28 -3.39
CA GLU A 5 -13.29 -11.51 -4.40
C GLU A 5 -14.27 -10.53 -3.73
N GLY A 6 -14.18 -9.26 -4.09
CA GLY A 6 -14.99 -8.18 -3.52
C GLY A 6 -14.37 -7.46 -2.31
N ILE A 7 -13.31 -8.01 -1.73
CA ILE A 7 -12.57 -7.34 -0.63
C ILE A 7 -11.66 -6.26 -1.20
N LYS A 8 -11.74 -5.06 -0.62
CA LYS A 8 -10.90 -3.90 -0.99
C LYS A 8 -9.82 -3.66 0.05
N VAL A 9 -8.58 -3.61 -0.41
CA VAL A 9 -7.41 -3.40 0.43
C VAL A 9 -6.70 -2.11 0.03
N VAL A 10 -6.50 -1.22 0.98
CA VAL A 10 -5.61 -0.06 0.82
C VAL A 10 -4.28 -0.39 1.48
N GLU A 11 -3.23 -0.43 0.68
CA GLU A 11 -1.87 -0.69 1.13
C GLU A 11 -1.07 0.61 1.20
N LEU A 12 -0.58 0.97 2.38
CA LEU A 12 0.40 2.03 2.60
C LEU A 12 1.63 1.40 3.25
N SER A 13 2.43 0.74 2.46
CA SER A 13 3.60 0.01 2.93
C SER A 13 4.78 0.15 1.97
N THR A 14 5.98 -0.18 2.45
CA THR A 14 7.22 -0.11 1.68
C THR A 14 8.06 -1.37 1.86
N MET A 15 9.04 -1.54 0.99
CA MET A 15 10.02 -2.62 1.04
C MET A 15 9.42 -4.00 0.73
N LEU A 16 9.40 -4.92 1.71
CA LEU A 16 9.12 -6.34 1.49
C LEU A 16 7.86 -6.84 2.17
N ALA A 17 7.81 -6.80 3.51
CA ALA A 17 6.80 -7.53 4.28
C ALA A 17 5.36 -7.08 3.98
N GLY A 18 5.08 -5.77 4.04
CA GLY A 18 3.77 -5.23 3.71
C GLY A 18 3.40 -5.48 2.24
N PRO A 19 4.27 -5.11 1.27
CA PRO A 19 3.99 -5.34 -0.14
C PRO A 19 3.75 -6.81 -0.49
N MET A 20 4.53 -7.75 0.05
CA MET A 20 4.33 -9.17 -0.20
C MET A 20 3.00 -9.67 0.38
N THR A 21 2.64 -9.23 1.59
CA THR A 21 1.34 -9.55 2.20
C THR A 21 0.19 -9.07 1.30
N ALA A 22 0.24 -7.82 0.86
CA ALA A 22 -0.78 -7.24 -0.02
C ALA A 22 -0.86 -7.96 -1.38
N ARG A 23 0.29 -8.39 -1.93
CA ARG A 23 0.33 -9.22 -3.14
C ARG A 23 -0.43 -10.53 -2.95
N ILE A 24 -0.21 -11.24 -1.85
CA ILE A 24 -0.92 -12.50 -1.58
C ILE A 24 -2.43 -12.26 -1.53
N LEU A 25 -2.88 -11.18 -0.87
CA LEU A 25 -4.30 -10.82 -0.87
C LEU A 25 -4.83 -10.55 -2.29
N ALA A 26 -4.05 -9.85 -3.12
CA ALA A 26 -4.40 -9.59 -4.52
C ALA A 26 -4.47 -10.89 -5.36
N GLU A 27 -3.56 -11.82 -5.15
CA GLU A 27 -3.59 -13.12 -5.83
C GLU A 27 -4.83 -13.94 -5.44
N TRP A 28 -5.31 -13.78 -4.20
CA TRP A 28 -6.54 -14.40 -3.73
C TRP A 28 -7.81 -13.65 -4.14
N GLY A 29 -7.68 -12.55 -4.89
CA GLY A 29 -8.79 -11.87 -5.54
C GLY A 29 -9.21 -10.55 -4.92
N ALA A 30 -8.52 -10.08 -3.87
CA ALA A 30 -8.77 -8.76 -3.33
C ALA A 30 -8.40 -7.66 -4.35
N ASP A 31 -9.17 -6.57 -4.36
CA ASP A 31 -8.84 -5.36 -5.09
C ASP A 31 -7.87 -4.52 -4.24
N VAL A 32 -6.58 -4.62 -4.54
CA VAL A 32 -5.52 -3.97 -3.78
C VAL A 32 -5.08 -2.69 -4.46
N ILE A 33 -5.16 -1.58 -3.73
CA ILE A 33 -4.58 -0.29 -4.15
C ILE A 33 -3.36 0.01 -3.27
N LYS A 34 -2.19 -0.03 -3.89
CA LYS A 34 -0.95 0.42 -3.25
C LYS A 34 -0.84 1.93 -3.36
N VAL A 35 -0.81 2.59 -2.21
CA VAL A 35 -0.55 4.03 -2.10
C VAL A 35 0.94 4.25 -1.87
N GLU A 36 1.56 5.02 -2.75
CA GLU A 36 2.96 5.41 -2.65
C GLU A 36 3.08 6.92 -2.43
N SER A 37 4.17 7.34 -1.80
CA SER A 37 4.57 8.74 -1.82
C SER A 37 4.90 9.19 -3.24
N THR A 38 4.99 10.49 -3.48
CA THR A 38 5.42 11.05 -4.78
C THR A 38 6.85 10.65 -5.17
N ASN A 39 7.65 10.19 -4.22
CA ASN A 39 8.98 9.65 -4.47
C ASN A 39 8.98 8.14 -4.75
N GLY A 40 7.81 7.48 -4.68
CA GLY A 40 7.69 6.03 -4.83
C GLY A 40 8.04 5.24 -3.57
N ASP A 41 8.01 3.92 -3.71
CA ASP A 41 8.50 2.98 -2.72
C ASP A 41 10.03 2.88 -2.81
N ALA A 42 10.71 2.95 -1.66
CA ALA A 42 12.18 2.83 -1.61
C ALA A 42 12.70 1.53 -2.24
N TRP A 43 11.88 0.48 -2.33
CA TRP A 43 12.24 -0.76 -2.99
C TRP A 43 12.44 -0.63 -4.50
N ARG A 44 11.87 0.41 -5.11
CA ARG A 44 12.11 0.74 -6.53
C ARG A 44 13.57 1.07 -6.81
N ASP A 45 14.25 1.67 -5.83
CA ASP A 45 15.64 2.13 -5.95
C ASP A 45 16.67 1.06 -5.51
N GLN A 46 16.22 -0.03 -4.86
CA GLN A 46 17.10 -1.14 -4.47
C GLN A 46 17.50 -2.04 -5.66
N ALA A 47 16.88 -1.87 -6.81
CA ALA A 47 17.24 -2.58 -8.03
C ALA A 47 18.50 -1.99 -8.68
N GLY A 48 19.25 -2.84 -9.39
CA GLY A 48 20.50 -2.43 -10.09
C GLY A 48 21.76 -2.99 -9.41
N THR A 49 21.61 -3.87 -8.41
CA THR A 49 22.72 -4.66 -7.87
C THR A 49 22.95 -5.92 -8.70
N SER A 50 24.09 -6.59 -8.53
CA SER A 50 24.37 -7.87 -9.21
C SER A 50 23.37 -8.98 -8.88
N LEU A 51 22.66 -8.85 -7.73
CA LEU A 51 21.63 -9.80 -7.28
C LEU A 51 20.22 -9.39 -7.72
N SER A 52 20.06 -8.19 -8.25
CA SER A 52 18.77 -7.63 -8.62
C SER A 52 18.91 -6.73 -9.84
N PRO A 53 18.95 -7.32 -11.03
CA PRO A 53 19.05 -6.55 -12.26
C PRO A 53 17.81 -5.65 -12.43
N LYS A 54 18.05 -4.40 -12.78
CA LYS A 54 17.02 -3.43 -13.18
C LYS A 54 17.29 -3.06 -14.63
N THR A 55 16.25 -3.05 -15.42
CA THR A 55 16.27 -2.50 -16.78
C THR A 55 15.37 -1.28 -16.85
N ASP A 56 15.39 -0.55 -17.97
CA ASP A 56 14.51 0.60 -18.20
C ASP A 56 13.03 0.23 -18.24
N ILE A 57 12.72 -1.06 -18.45
CA ILE A 57 11.35 -1.56 -18.61
C ILE A 57 10.93 -2.55 -17.51
N ALA A 58 11.83 -2.98 -16.64
CA ALA A 58 11.54 -3.98 -15.61
C ALA A 58 12.34 -3.75 -14.33
N ASN A 59 11.67 -3.93 -13.21
CA ASN A 59 12.26 -3.96 -11.88
C ASN A 59 11.79 -5.24 -11.17
N PRO A 60 12.43 -6.39 -11.44
CA PRO A 60 11.97 -7.69 -10.96
C PRO A 60 11.77 -7.76 -9.46
N ASN A 61 12.60 -7.06 -8.68
CA ASN A 61 12.46 -7.02 -7.23
C ASN A 61 11.19 -6.30 -6.78
N PHE A 62 10.90 -5.14 -7.37
CA PHE A 62 9.68 -4.41 -7.07
C PHE A 62 8.45 -5.16 -7.62
N ASP A 63 8.54 -5.64 -8.85
CA ASP A 63 7.43 -6.30 -9.54
C ASP A 63 7.00 -7.56 -8.79
N MET A 64 7.97 -8.35 -8.29
CA MET A 64 7.68 -9.58 -7.55
C MET A 64 6.81 -9.37 -6.31
N GLN A 65 6.92 -8.24 -5.59
CA GLN A 65 6.07 -7.94 -4.43
C GLN A 65 4.79 -7.19 -4.77
N ASN A 66 4.62 -6.79 -6.03
CA ASN A 66 3.56 -5.84 -6.37
C ASN A 66 2.65 -6.28 -7.52
N LEU A 67 2.72 -7.57 -7.89
CA LEU A 67 1.82 -8.15 -8.91
C LEU A 67 0.35 -8.02 -8.50
N ASN A 68 -0.51 -7.85 -9.50
CA ASN A 68 -1.98 -7.78 -9.36
C ASN A 68 -2.50 -6.60 -8.53
N LYS A 69 -1.69 -5.57 -8.29
CA LYS A 69 -2.11 -4.36 -7.58
C LYS A 69 -2.40 -3.22 -8.55
N ARG A 70 -3.24 -2.31 -8.11
CA ARG A 70 -3.35 -0.96 -8.67
C ARG A 70 -2.46 -0.01 -7.88
N PHE A 71 -2.03 1.08 -8.50
CA PHE A 71 -1.10 2.03 -7.88
C PHE A 71 -1.69 3.43 -7.86
N LEU A 72 -1.43 4.14 -6.76
CA LEU A 72 -1.81 5.52 -6.59
C LEU A 72 -0.67 6.28 -5.90
N SER A 73 -0.17 7.34 -6.52
CA SER A 73 0.82 8.23 -5.92
C SER A 73 0.13 9.41 -5.25
N ILE A 74 0.33 9.59 -3.95
CA ILE A 74 -0.28 10.67 -3.16
C ILE A 74 0.78 11.35 -2.29
N ASN A 75 0.79 12.67 -2.27
CA ASN A 75 1.53 13.42 -1.27
C ASN A 75 0.70 13.55 0.03
N THR A 76 0.82 12.59 0.92
CA THR A 76 0.11 12.56 2.21
C THR A 76 0.51 13.68 3.18
N ARG A 77 1.51 14.50 2.85
CA ARG A 77 1.91 15.68 3.64
C ARG A 77 1.05 16.90 3.32
N THR A 78 0.33 16.92 2.21
CA THR A 78 -0.60 17.98 1.84
C THR A 78 -1.99 17.67 2.38
N VAL A 79 -2.80 18.71 2.57
CA VAL A 79 -4.20 18.59 3.00
C VAL A 79 -4.99 17.74 2.00
N ASP A 80 -4.87 18.07 0.71
CA ASP A 80 -5.61 17.39 -0.37
C ASP A 80 -5.20 15.91 -0.48
N GLY A 81 -3.88 15.63 -0.38
CA GLY A 81 -3.40 14.25 -0.42
C GLY A 81 -3.88 13.42 0.78
N LYS A 82 -3.91 14.02 1.96
CA LYS A 82 -4.48 13.36 3.15
C LYS A 82 -5.98 13.11 2.97
N GLN A 83 -6.74 14.09 2.48
CA GLN A 83 -8.16 13.92 2.21
C GLN A 83 -8.42 12.83 1.16
N ALA A 84 -7.62 12.76 0.11
CA ALA A 84 -7.71 11.70 -0.90
C ALA A 84 -7.49 10.32 -0.29
N LEU A 85 -6.48 10.16 0.58
CA LEU A 85 -6.25 8.90 1.30
C LEU A 85 -7.43 8.53 2.20
N MET A 86 -7.97 9.49 2.98
CA MET A 86 -9.12 9.24 3.86
C MET A 86 -10.37 8.81 3.07
N LYS A 87 -10.64 9.44 1.91
CA LYS A 87 -11.73 9.01 1.02
C LYS A 87 -11.51 7.59 0.48
N LEU A 88 -10.27 7.20 0.21
CA LEU A 88 -9.96 5.85 -0.21
C LEU A 88 -10.25 4.84 0.92
N LEU A 89 -9.89 5.17 2.17
CA LEU A 89 -10.15 4.34 3.34
C LEU A 89 -11.65 4.17 3.63
N GLU A 90 -12.51 5.14 3.31
CA GLU A 90 -13.97 5.02 3.44
C GLU A 90 -14.54 3.83 2.67
N THR A 91 -13.89 3.44 1.57
CA THR A 91 -14.35 2.35 0.69
C THR A 91 -13.61 1.05 0.91
N ALA A 92 -12.63 1.03 1.81
CA ALA A 92 -11.77 -0.12 2.06
C ALA A 92 -12.33 -1.02 3.16
N ASP A 93 -12.06 -2.31 3.03
CA ASP A 93 -12.31 -3.31 4.08
C ASP A 93 -11.06 -3.53 4.94
N VAL A 94 -9.87 -3.37 4.34
CA VAL A 94 -8.58 -3.58 5.02
C VAL A 94 -7.64 -2.42 4.74
N PHE A 95 -6.99 -1.91 5.79
CA PHE A 95 -5.86 -0.99 5.70
C PHE A 95 -4.59 -1.69 6.14
N LEU A 96 -3.68 -1.94 5.21
CA LEU A 96 -2.44 -2.64 5.44
C LEU A 96 -1.26 -1.67 5.43
N THR A 97 -0.47 -1.70 6.50
CA THR A 97 0.72 -0.86 6.61
C THR A 97 1.84 -1.55 7.37
N ASN A 98 3.08 -1.22 7.06
CA ASN A 98 4.26 -1.59 7.83
C ASN A 98 5.03 -0.35 8.33
N TYR A 99 4.39 0.80 8.33
CA TYR A 99 4.98 2.02 8.87
C TYR A 99 5.08 1.92 10.39
N ARG A 100 6.09 2.57 10.95
CA ARG A 100 6.26 2.66 12.42
C ARG A 100 5.09 3.44 13.04
N VAL A 101 4.69 3.04 14.24
CA VAL A 101 3.56 3.65 14.96
C VAL A 101 3.68 5.16 15.04
N GLN A 102 4.86 5.69 15.35
CA GLN A 102 5.10 7.14 15.44
C GLN A 102 4.87 7.88 14.10
N ALA A 103 5.10 7.21 12.96
CA ALA A 103 4.79 7.79 11.66
C ALA A 103 3.27 7.78 11.41
N LEU A 104 2.60 6.69 11.75
CA LEU A 104 1.14 6.59 11.65
C LEU A 104 0.43 7.59 12.55
N GLU A 105 0.91 7.80 13.78
CA GLU A 105 0.38 8.82 14.72
C GLU A 105 0.40 10.22 14.10
N LYS A 106 1.55 10.61 13.52
CA LYS A 106 1.70 11.92 12.85
C LYS A 106 0.79 12.07 11.62
N MET A 107 0.50 10.97 10.95
CA MET A 107 -0.38 10.94 9.78
C MET A 107 -1.88 10.86 10.17
N GLY A 108 -2.20 10.52 11.42
CA GLY A 108 -3.57 10.27 11.86
C GLY A 108 -4.12 8.93 11.37
N LEU A 109 -3.26 7.93 11.23
CA LEU A 109 -3.56 6.62 10.61
C LEU A 109 -3.38 5.44 11.56
N THR A 110 -3.27 5.66 12.87
CA THR A 110 -3.28 4.54 13.82
C THR A 110 -4.68 3.95 13.92
N TYR A 111 -4.77 2.70 14.38
CA TYR A 111 -6.06 2.03 14.60
C TYR A 111 -6.99 2.89 15.47
N ASP A 112 -6.49 3.42 16.59
CA ASP A 112 -7.29 4.25 17.51
C ASP A 112 -7.81 5.54 16.87
N GLN A 113 -7.06 6.11 15.94
CA GLN A 113 -7.47 7.30 15.20
C GLN A 113 -8.48 7.00 14.10
N LEU A 114 -8.44 5.81 13.51
CA LEU A 114 -9.30 5.42 12.39
C LEU A 114 -10.59 4.72 12.81
N LYS A 115 -10.57 3.92 13.88
CA LYS A 115 -11.69 3.07 14.30
C LYS A 115 -13.02 3.80 14.51
N GLY A 116 -12.97 5.07 14.94
CA GLY A 116 -14.17 5.87 15.16
C GLY A 116 -14.85 6.31 13.86
N ALA A 117 -14.04 6.66 12.85
CA ALA A 117 -14.52 7.10 11.55
C ALA A 117 -14.84 5.91 10.62
N TYR A 118 -14.08 4.82 10.75
CA TYR A 118 -14.16 3.64 9.89
C TYR A 118 -14.33 2.36 10.70
N PRO A 119 -15.48 2.13 11.38
CA PRO A 119 -15.66 1.03 12.32
C PRO A 119 -15.61 -0.37 11.68
N LYS A 120 -15.71 -0.48 10.37
CA LYS A 120 -15.61 -1.74 9.63
C LYS A 120 -14.21 -2.02 9.07
N LEU A 121 -13.30 -1.04 9.13
CA LEU A 121 -11.95 -1.17 8.60
C LEU A 121 -11.10 -2.03 9.53
N ILE A 122 -10.45 -3.03 8.96
CA ILE A 122 -9.50 -3.93 9.62
C ILE A 122 -8.08 -3.41 9.41
#